data_94945eed8a7caeff13b1a0b8c95b6d41
#
_entry.id   94945eed8a7caeff13b1a0b8c95b6d41
#
_cell.length_a   1.000
_cell.length_b   1.000
_cell.length_c   1.000
_cell.angle_alpha   90.00
_cell.angle_beta   90.00
_cell.angle_gamma   90.00
#
_symmetry.space_group_name_H-M   'P 1'
#
loop_
_entity.id
_entity.type
_entity.pdbx_description
1 polymer ?
#
loop_
_entity_poly.entity_id
_entity_poly.type
_entity_poly.pdbx_seq_one_letter_code
_entity_poly.pdbx_strand_id
1 'polypeptide(L)'
;DGPIRPDLTMYPGYSGGPLVTVSGTLIGINTSRLGGGALTIPATTVDLVVEQILAHGRIRRAYLGLTSQPVRLAPQQAASAGQETALVVVGVEEGSPSEVAGIIVGDVLTTFDDQPIRDTDDLRTGLSAAAAGKQVSVRVIRGHEVRQLAVTIGER
;
A
#
# COMPACT_ATOMS: atom_id res chain seq x y z
N ASP A 1 -10.86 -8.17 -0.19
CA ASP A 1 -11.59 -8.52 -1.42
C ASP A 1 -11.33 -7.46 -2.49
N GLY A 2 -10.96 -7.89 -3.70
CA GLY A 2 -10.73 -6.98 -4.83
C GLY A 2 -12.06 -6.47 -5.44
N PRO A 3 -11.99 -5.46 -6.35
CA PRO A 3 -13.17 -4.94 -7.01
C PRO A 3 -13.86 -6.02 -7.87
N ILE A 4 -15.18 -6.00 -7.86
CA ILE A 4 -16.03 -6.89 -8.66
C ILE A 4 -16.15 -6.29 -10.06
N ARG A 5 -15.99 -7.13 -11.11
CA ARG A 5 -16.24 -6.75 -12.50
C ARG A 5 -17.60 -7.29 -12.93
N PRO A 6 -18.66 -6.49 -12.89
CA PRO A 6 -19.97 -6.94 -13.35
C PRO A 6 -19.99 -7.00 -14.88
N ASP A 7 -20.64 -8.04 -15.43
CA ASP A 7 -20.89 -8.15 -16.87
C ASP A 7 -22.10 -7.29 -17.25
N LEU A 8 -21.89 -5.97 -17.25
CA LEU A 8 -22.89 -4.99 -17.63
C LEU A 8 -22.27 -3.73 -18.23
N THR A 9 -23.04 -3.03 -19.03
CA THR A 9 -22.66 -1.71 -19.55
C THR A 9 -23.05 -0.64 -18.52
N MET A 10 -22.06 0.11 -18.02
CA MET A 10 -22.35 1.27 -17.18
C MET A 10 -22.61 2.51 -18.03
N TYR A 11 -23.80 3.05 -17.91
CA TYR A 11 -24.17 4.34 -18.49
C TYR A 11 -23.77 5.50 -17.55
N PRO A 12 -23.65 6.74 -18.09
CA PRO A 12 -23.50 7.93 -17.29
C PRO A 12 -24.56 8.03 -16.19
N GLY A 13 -24.13 8.28 -14.94
CA GLY A 13 -25.00 8.34 -13.78
C GLY A 13 -25.05 7.07 -12.93
N TYR A 14 -24.51 5.95 -13.38
CA TYR A 14 -24.48 4.72 -12.59
C TYR A 14 -23.37 4.68 -11.52
N SER A 15 -22.34 5.51 -11.67
CA SER A 15 -21.28 5.63 -10.65
C SER A 15 -21.86 6.22 -9.36
N GLY A 16 -21.57 5.56 -8.22
CA GLY A 16 -22.13 5.88 -6.92
C GLY A 16 -23.45 5.16 -6.62
N GLY A 17 -24.07 4.53 -7.62
CA GLY A 17 -25.25 3.71 -7.41
C GLY A 17 -24.93 2.31 -6.85
N PRO A 18 -25.87 1.67 -6.14
CA PRO A 18 -25.67 0.33 -5.59
C PRO A 18 -25.75 -0.75 -6.67
N LEU A 19 -24.97 -1.81 -6.50
CA LEU A 19 -25.22 -3.10 -7.13
C LEU A 19 -25.91 -4.00 -6.08
N VAL A 20 -27.08 -4.52 -6.40
CA VAL A 20 -27.87 -5.33 -5.47
C VAL A 20 -28.25 -6.69 -6.09
N THR A 21 -28.48 -7.68 -5.25
CA THR A 21 -29.06 -8.97 -5.67
C THR A 21 -30.55 -8.78 -6.00
N VAL A 22 -31.14 -9.80 -6.61
CA VAL A 22 -32.61 -9.84 -6.85
C VAL A 22 -33.44 -9.84 -5.55
N SER A 23 -32.83 -10.21 -4.42
CA SER A 23 -33.42 -10.15 -3.09
C SER A 23 -33.22 -8.78 -2.38
N GLY A 24 -32.57 -7.82 -3.05
CA GLY A 24 -32.30 -6.49 -2.49
C GLY A 24 -31.07 -6.37 -1.61
N THR A 25 -30.23 -7.42 -1.51
CA THR A 25 -28.99 -7.36 -0.71
C THR A 25 -27.93 -6.54 -1.46
N LEU A 26 -27.29 -5.59 -0.77
CA LEU A 26 -26.20 -4.78 -1.33
C LEU A 26 -24.94 -5.64 -1.58
N ILE A 27 -24.50 -5.65 -2.83
CA ILE A 27 -23.23 -6.29 -3.25
C ILE A 27 -22.09 -5.29 -3.16
N GLY A 28 -22.34 -4.02 -3.53
CA GLY A 28 -21.35 -2.96 -3.50
C GLY A 28 -21.79 -1.70 -4.23
N ILE A 29 -20.85 -0.77 -4.41
CA ILE A 29 -21.07 0.53 -5.05
C ILE A 29 -20.36 0.58 -6.40
N ASN A 30 -21.10 0.98 -7.44
CA ASN A 30 -20.62 1.04 -8.81
C ASN A 30 -19.68 2.22 -9.05
N THR A 31 -18.65 2.02 -9.87
CA THR A 31 -17.77 3.07 -10.37
C THR A 31 -17.29 2.78 -11.79
N SER A 32 -17.25 3.81 -12.63
CA SER A 32 -16.71 3.75 -13.99
C SER A 32 -15.30 4.36 -14.11
N ARG A 33 -14.76 4.91 -13.01
CA ARG A 33 -13.48 5.66 -13.03
C ARG A 33 -12.25 4.83 -12.70
N LEU A 34 -12.41 3.60 -12.24
CA LEU A 34 -11.30 2.71 -11.87
C LEU A 34 -11.09 1.66 -12.95
N GLY A 35 -9.88 1.54 -13.49
CA GLY A 35 -9.47 0.41 -14.33
C GLY A 35 -10.07 0.33 -15.72
N GLY A 36 -10.58 1.44 -16.29
CA GLY A 36 -11.01 1.48 -17.69
C GLY A 36 -12.29 0.73 -18.02
N GLY A 37 -13.15 0.45 -17.05
CA GLY A 37 -14.42 -0.27 -17.28
C GLY A 37 -15.36 -0.21 -16.08
N ALA A 38 -16.45 -0.95 -16.16
CA ALA A 38 -17.41 -1.11 -15.07
C ALA A 38 -16.77 -1.89 -13.92
N LEU A 39 -16.73 -1.29 -12.74
CA LEU A 39 -16.30 -1.92 -11.50
C LEU A 39 -17.33 -1.68 -10.39
N THR A 40 -17.42 -2.63 -9.47
CA THR A 40 -18.18 -2.45 -8.23
C THR A 40 -17.25 -2.64 -7.05
N ILE A 41 -17.20 -1.66 -6.18
CA ILE A 41 -16.47 -1.72 -4.91
C ILE A 41 -17.30 -2.60 -3.97
N PRO A 42 -16.77 -3.71 -3.43
CA PRO A 42 -17.52 -4.61 -2.56
C PRO A 42 -18.11 -3.89 -1.34
N ALA A 43 -19.30 -4.28 -0.89
CA ALA A 43 -19.95 -3.72 0.28
C ALA A 43 -19.05 -3.81 1.53
N THR A 44 -18.33 -4.91 1.72
CA THR A 44 -17.37 -5.08 2.81
C THR A 44 -16.27 -4.03 2.81
N THR A 45 -15.78 -3.62 1.63
CA THR A 45 -14.80 -2.53 1.52
C THR A 45 -15.43 -1.17 1.84
N VAL A 46 -16.69 -0.96 1.39
CA VAL A 46 -17.44 0.27 1.70
C VAL A 46 -17.66 0.40 3.20
N ASP A 47 -18.08 -0.68 3.86
CA ASP A 47 -18.34 -0.71 5.31
C ASP A 47 -17.08 -0.34 6.10
N LEU A 48 -15.92 -0.93 5.77
CA LEU A 48 -14.64 -0.59 6.41
C LEU A 48 -14.28 0.89 6.26
N VAL A 49 -14.53 1.49 5.09
CA VAL A 49 -14.28 2.92 4.84
C VAL A 49 -15.24 3.78 5.64
N VAL A 50 -16.54 3.42 5.65
CA VAL A 50 -17.57 4.14 6.40
C VAL A 50 -17.28 4.10 7.89
N GLU A 51 -16.92 2.94 8.45
CA GLU A 51 -16.55 2.80 9.85
C GLU A 51 -15.38 3.71 10.23
N GLN A 52 -14.34 3.77 9.40
CA GLN A 52 -13.19 4.65 9.64
C GLN A 52 -13.60 6.13 9.62
N ILE A 53 -14.44 6.54 8.67
CA ILE A 53 -14.91 7.92 8.57
C ILE A 53 -15.79 8.28 9.78
N LEU A 54 -16.69 7.39 10.21
CA LEU A 54 -17.55 7.62 11.39
C LEU A 54 -16.74 7.67 12.68
N ALA A 55 -15.73 6.81 12.83
CA ALA A 55 -14.91 6.75 14.04
C ALA A 55 -13.89 7.90 14.14
N HIS A 56 -13.34 8.34 13.00
CA HIS A 56 -12.17 9.22 12.97
C HIS A 56 -12.34 10.48 12.11
N GLY A 57 -13.48 10.66 11.44
CA GLY A 57 -13.72 11.78 10.51
C GLY A 57 -12.95 11.69 9.19
N ARG A 58 -12.09 10.67 9.03
CA ARG A 58 -11.24 10.46 7.84
C ARG A 58 -10.80 9.01 7.69
N ILE A 59 -10.36 8.66 6.49
CA ILE A 59 -9.68 7.39 6.25
C ILE A 59 -8.22 7.54 6.72
N ARG A 60 -7.81 6.70 7.65
CA ARG A 60 -6.44 6.63 8.14
C ARG A 60 -5.62 5.75 7.21
N ARG A 61 -4.59 6.29 6.62
CA ARG A 61 -3.66 5.54 5.77
C ARG A 61 -2.31 5.45 6.44
N ALA A 62 -1.80 4.24 6.55
CA ALA A 62 -0.43 4.02 6.99
C ALA A 62 0.54 4.75 6.04
N TYR A 63 1.53 5.42 6.59
CA TYR A 63 2.39 6.33 5.89
C TYR A 63 3.84 6.20 6.35
N LEU A 64 4.78 6.19 5.41
CA LEU A 64 6.23 6.19 5.66
C LEU A 64 6.89 7.51 5.32
N GLY A 65 6.41 8.22 4.31
CA GLY A 65 7.02 9.46 3.82
C GLY A 65 8.28 9.24 3.01
N LEU A 66 8.27 8.23 2.15
CA LEU A 66 9.34 8.00 1.19
C LEU A 66 8.81 7.84 -0.22
N THR A 67 9.65 8.15 -1.19
CA THR A 67 9.44 7.83 -2.61
C THR A 67 10.45 6.77 -3.00
N SER A 68 9.99 5.72 -3.67
CA SER A 68 10.84 4.59 -4.07
C SER A 68 10.59 4.17 -5.51
N GLN A 69 11.58 3.50 -6.09
CA GLN A 69 11.50 2.93 -7.43
C GLN A 69 12.01 1.48 -7.42
N PRO A 70 11.42 0.58 -8.23
CA PRO A 70 11.95 -0.76 -8.39
C PRO A 70 13.37 -0.74 -8.96
N VAL A 71 14.23 -1.59 -8.40
CA VAL A 71 15.61 -1.76 -8.84
C VAL A 71 15.98 -3.23 -8.87
N ARG A 72 16.81 -3.64 -9.85
CA ARG A 72 17.44 -4.93 -9.85
C ARG A 72 18.69 -4.89 -9.00
N LEU A 73 18.83 -5.83 -8.09
CA LEU A 73 19.96 -5.92 -7.18
C LEU A 73 21.21 -6.43 -7.91
N ALA A 74 22.37 -5.91 -7.53
CA ALA A 74 23.65 -6.48 -7.95
C ALA A 74 23.81 -7.91 -7.38
N PRO A 75 24.58 -8.82 -8.02
CA PRO A 75 24.65 -10.21 -7.59
C PRO A 75 24.97 -10.42 -6.11
N GLN A 76 25.86 -9.63 -5.54
CA GLN A 76 26.19 -9.68 -4.11
C GLN A 76 25.01 -9.25 -3.22
N GLN A 77 24.32 -8.19 -3.61
CA GLN A 77 23.14 -7.70 -2.87
C GLN A 77 21.99 -8.69 -2.97
N ALA A 78 21.78 -9.28 -4.15
CA ALA A 78 20.77 -10.31 -4.37
C ALA A 78 21.02 -11.55 -3.51
N ALA A 79 22.27 -12.00 -3.42
CA ALA A 79 22.65 -13.11 -2.55
C ALA A 79 22.41 -12.80 -1.06
N SER A 80 22.71 -11.57 -0.62
CA SER A 80 22.50 -11.14 0.76
C SER A 80 21.01 -10.94 1.12
N ALA A 81 20.21 -10.49 0.16
CA ALA A 81 18.78 -10.22 0.34
C ALA A 81 17.90 -11.45 0.09
N GLY A 82 18.39 -12.47 -0.62
CA GLY A 82 17.62 -13.63 -1.05
C GLY A 82 16.56 -13.31 -2.11
N GLN A 83 16.74 -12.22 -2.87
CA GLN A 83 15.81 -11.75 -3.90
C GLN A 83 16.56 -10.98 -5.00
N GLU A 84 16.00 -10.92 -6.23
CA GLU A 84 16.64 -10.26 -7.36
C GLU A 84 16.28 -8.78 -7.52
N THR A 85 15.12 -8.38 -6.99
CA THR A 85 14.59 -7.03 -7.08
C THR A 85 14.25 -6.47 -5.71
N ALA A 86 14.28 -5.15 -5.59
CA ALA A 86 13.97 -4.41 -4.37
C ALA A 86 13.52 -3.00 -4.72
N LEU A 87 13.35 -2.12 -3.73
CA LEU A 87 13.00 -0.72 -3.94
C LEU A 87 14.15 0.19 -3.51
N VAL A 88 14.67 1.00 -4.43
CA VAL A 88 15.60 2.08 -4.07
C VAL A 88 14.83 3.31 -3.63
N VAL A 89 15.24 3.91 -2.50
CA VAL A 89 14.69 5.17 -1.98
C VAL A 89 15.26 6.32 -2.81
N VAL A 90 14.38 7.08 -3.45
CA VAL A 90 14.74 8.24 -4.27
C VAL A 90 14.32 9.58 -3.66
N GLY A 91 13.54 9.54 -2.57
CA GLY A 91 13.15 10.71 -1.80
C GLY A 91 12.67 10.32 -0.41
N VAL A 92 12.93 11.19 0.58
CA VAL A 92 12.45 11.08 1.96
C VAL A 92 11.86 12.43 2.34
N GLU A 93 10.63 12.44 2.84
CA GLU A 93 9.94 13.65 3.28
C GLU A 93 10.46 14.08 4.65
N GLU A 94 10.66 15.39 4.83
CA GLU A 94 11.09 15.98 6.10
C GLU A 94 10.05 15.70 7.22
N GLY A 95 10.54 15.34 8.40
CA GLY A 95 9.70 14.99 9.56
C GLY A 95 8.93 13.67 9.42
N SER A 96 9.17 12.92 8.35
CA SER A 96 8.46 11.66 8.10
C SER A 96 8.95 10.51 8.98
N PRO A 97 8.13 9.45 9.15
CA PRO A 97 8.55 8.22 9.80
C PRO A 97 9.85 7.63 9.26
N SER A 98 10.05 7.70 7.94
CA SER A 98 11.28 7.22 7.29
C SER A 98 12.50 8.03 7.69
N GLU A 99 12.39 9.36 7.71
CA GLU A 99 13.49 10.24 8.14
C GLU A 99 13.84 10.02 9.60
N VAL A 100 12.83 10.00 10.48
CA VAL A 100 13.01 9.76 11.92
C VAL A 100 13.67 8.40 12.18
N ALA A 101 13.36 7.39 11.39
CA ALA A 101 13.98 6.07 11.48
C ALA A 101 15.40 6.01 10.86
N GLY A 102 15.86 7.07 10.21
CA GLY A 102 17.17 7.16 9.60
C GLY A 102 17.29 6.50 8.22
N ILE A 103 16.17 6.34 7.51
CA ILE A 103 16.17 5.98 6.08
C ILE A 103 16.63 7.20 5.28
N ILE A 104 17.50 6.97 4.32
CA ILE A 104 18.05 8.04 3.46
C ILE A 104 17.89 7.70 1.97
N VAL A 105 17.98 8.72 1.14
CA VAL A 105 18.02 8.54 -0.32
C VAL A 105 19.23 7.68 -0.69
N GLY A 106 19.01 6.70 -1.55
CA GLY A 106 20.00 5.70 -1.97
C GLY A 106 19.95 4.39 -1.16
N ASP A 107 19.19 4.32 -0.07
CA ASP A 107 18.90 3.05 0.59
C ASP A 107 18.10 2.13 -0.32
N VAL A 108 18.36 0.85 -0.27
CA VAL A 108 17.62 -0.17 -1.00
C VAL A 108 16.80 -1.00 -0.01
N LEU A 109 15.48 -0.81 0.01
CA LEU A 109 14.55 -1.55 0.86
C LEU A 109 14.41 -2.99 0.37
N THR A 110 14.70 -3.93 1.24
CA THR A 110 14.61 -5.37 0.92
C THR A 110 13.52 -6.09 1.70
N THR A 111 13.20 -5.66 2.92
CA THR A 111 12.10 -6.23 3.70
C THR A 111 11.34 -5.14 4.47
N PHE A 112 10.06 -5.39 4.69
CA PHE A 112 9.17 -4.59 5.54
C PHE A 112 8.36 -5.54 6.41
N ASP A 113 8.45 -5.39 7.74
CA ASP A 113 7.84 -6.27 8.75
C ASP A 113 8.14 -7.77 8.44
N ASP A 114 9.44 -8.07 8.19
CA ASP A 114 9.99 -9.36 7.79
C ASP A 114 9.47 -9.96 6.46
N GLN A 115 8.64 -9.23 5.73
CA GLN A 115 8.20 -9.64 4.39
C GLN A 115 9.12 -9.06 3.31
N PRO A 116 9.49 -9.84 2.30
CA PRO A 116 10.33 -9.36 1.21
C PRO A 116 9.59 -8.29 0.38
N ILE A 117 10.30 -7.21 0.05
CA ILE A 117 9.83 -6.11 -0.81
C ILE A 117 10.58 -6.18 -2.13
N ARG A 118 9.90 -6.56 -3.20
CA ARG A 118 10.43 -6.69 -4.56
C ARG A 118 10.00 -5.55 -5.46
N ASP A 119 8.84 -4.97 -5.17
CA ASP A 119 8.22 -3.89 -5.93
C ASP A 119 7.36 -2.98 -5.04
N THR A 120 6.76 -1.96 -5.66
CA THR A 120 5.90 -0.99 -4.96
C THR A 120 4.59 -1.59 -4.45
N ASP A 121 4.11 -2.67 -5.07
CA ASP A 121 2.87 -3.33 -4.64
C ASP A 121 3.08 -4.14 -3.36
N ASP A 122 4.25 -4.79 -3.21
CA ASP A 122 4.65 -5.46 -1.97
C ASP A 122 4.68 -4.45 -0.81
N LEU A 123 5.33 -3.29 -1.01
CA LEU A 123 5.40 -2.24 0.02
C LEU A 123 4.02 -1.68 0.37
N ARG A 124 3.18 -1.44 -0.64
CA ARG A 124 1.81 -0.95 -0.44
C ARG A 124 0.96 -1.95 0.32
N THR A 125 1.10 -3.24 0.01
CA THR A 125 0.40 -4.31 0.71
C THR A 125 0.85 -4.39 2.17
N GLY A 126 2.15 -4.35 2.44
CA GLY A 126 2.71 -4.33 3.78
C GLY A 126 2.22 -3.12 4.59
N LEU A 127 2.22 -1.94 3.99
CA LEU A 127 1.69 -0.72 4.62
C LEU A 127 0.20 -0.80 4.89
N SER A 128 -0.60 -1.37 3.97
CA SER A 128 -2.05 -1.50 4.16
C SER A 128 -2.40 -2.48 5.29
N ALA A 129 -1.54 -3.45 5.55
CA ALA A 129 -1.68 -4.40 6.66
C ALA A 129 -1.17 -3.83 8.00
N ALA A 130 -0.33 -2.80 7.96
CA ALA A 130 0.25 -2.19 9.16
C ALA A 130 -0.68 -1.11 9.73
N ALA A 131 -0.84 -1.13 11.06
CA ALA A 131 -1.57 -0.08 11.75
C ALA A 131 -0.69 1.16 11.96
N ALA A 132 -1.26 2.36 11.83
CA ALA A 132 -0.59 3.59 12.24
C ALA A 132 -0.19 3.52 13.72
N GLY A 133 1.01 4.02 14.04
CA GLY A 133 1.60 3.93 15.38
C GLY A 133 2.33 2.61 15.69
N LYS A 134 2.14 1.56 14.86
CA LYS A 134 2.89 0.31 15.01
C LYS A 134 4.35 0.54 14.61
N GLN A 135 5.28 0.00 15.40
CA GLN A 135 6.67 -0.10 15.02
C GLN A 135 6.89 -1.37 14.20
N VAL A 136 7.52 -1.22 13.04
CA VAL A 136 7.85 -2.32 12.13
C VAL A 136 9.36 -2.35 11.87
N SER A 137 9.87 -3.51 11.52
CA SER A 137 11.25 -3.70 11.10
C SER A 137 11.36 -3.47 9.59
N VAL A 138 12.29 -2.60 9.18
CA VAL A 138 12.62 -2.38 7.77
C VAL A 138 14.09 -2.72 7.56
N ARG A 139 14.38 -3.62 6.62
CA ARG A 139 15.76 -3.94 6.25
C ARG A 139 16.12 -3.20 4.98
N VAL A 140 17.25 -2.52 5.02
CA VAL A 140 17.81 -1.78 3.89
C VAL A 140 19.23 -2.21 3.60
N ILE A 141 19.65 -2.09 2.35
CA ILE A 141 21.04 -2.15 1.95
C ILE A 141 21.51 -0.70 1.71
N ARG A 142 22.52 -0.28 2.47
CA ARG A 142 23.17 1.02 2.34
C ARG A 142 24.62 0.82 1.89
N GLY A 143 24.91 1.13 0.62
CA GLY A 143 26.19 0.74 0.01
C GLY A 143 26.34 -0.78 -0.05
N HIS A 144 27.18 -1.33 0.82
CA HIS A 144 27.42 -2.79 0.93
C HIS A 144 26.90 -3.38 2.26
N GLU A 145 26.38 -2.55 3.16
CA GLU A 145 25.94 -2.98 4.48
C GLU A 145 24.44 -3.22 4.51
N VAL A 146 24.04 -4.35 5.09
CA VAL A 146 22.65 -4.60 5.45
C VAL A 146 22.37 -3.97 6.82
N ARG A 147 21.36 -3.12 6.90
CA ARG A 147 20.92 -2.45 8.13
C ARG A 147 19.46 -2.79 8.41
N GLN A 148 19.16 -2.97 9.68
CA GLN A 148 17.79 -3.13 10.16
C GLN A 148 17.40 -1.86 10.93
N LEU A 149 16.32 -1.24 10.50
CA LEU A 149 15.80 0.00 11.06
C LEU A 149 14.41 -0.25 11.64
N ALA A 150 14.16 0.33 12.81
CA ALA A 150 12.83 0.30 13.42
C ALA A 150 12.08 1.56 12.98
N VAL A 151 10.99 1.40 12.26
CA VAL A 151 10.17 2.50 11.74
C VAL A 151 8.82 2.49 12.43
N THR A 152 8.44 3.59 13.05
CA THR A 152 7.08 3.77 13.57
C THR A 152 6.20 4.28 12.44
N ILE A 153 5.21 3.49 12.05
CA ILE A 153 4.29 3.84 10.95
C ILE A 153 3.52 5.11 11.29
N GLY A 154 3.62 6.09 10.42
CA GLY A 154 2.83 7.32 10.53
C GLY A 154 1.42 7.16 10.01
N GLU A 155 0.65 8.23 10.11
CA GLU A 155 -0.72 8.34 9.63
C GLU A 155 -0.87 9.59 8.76
N ARG A 156 -1.53 9.40 7.61
CA ARG A 156 -1.84 10.52 6.70
C ARG A 156 -3.30 10.50 6.28
#